data_06b14542fabb3c8c5cdedfb072b0096f
#
_entry.id   06b14542fabb3c8c5cdedfb072b0096f
#
_cell.length_a   1.000
_cell.length_b   1.000
_cell.length_c   1.000
_cell.angle_alpha   90.00
_cell.angle_beta   90.00
_cell.angle_gamma   90.00
#
_symmetry.space_group_name_H-M   'P 1'
#
loop_
_entity.id
_entity.type
_entity.pdbx_description
1 polymer ?
#
loop_
_entity_poly.entity_id
_entity_poly.type
_entity_poly.pdbx_seq_one_letter_code
_entity_poly.pdbx_strand_id
1 'polypeptide(L)'
;NRSSLVNWLMSHENDGYYRGTRYDTHLSQETCMYPKGDPRWDGYTGMNCGGFVSHAYMRAGGNLTPIAAEQSHSPWSGGPGRGGCVNAYRWYGYAIDTCANVTYFNSIDELLRSGLARKGDIVFFNPYNPYADDSHIGFFWGNSPSENLFWHSDGYGNRISGLTALGPSKVILIR
;
A
#
# COMPACT_ATOMS: atom_id res chain seq x y z
N ASN A 1 -4.78 -14.95 1.62
CA ASN A 1 -4.27 -15.20 2.95
C ASN A 1 -2.85 -14.64 3.04
N ARG A 2 -2.38 -14.38 4.25
CA ARG A 2 -1.10 -13.72 4.50
C ARG A 2 0.11 -14.49 3.94
N SER A 3 0.14 -15.80 4.09
CA SER A 3 1.24 -16.63 3.58
C SER A 3 1.34 -16.55 2.06
N SER A 4 0.21 -16.52 1.36
CA SER A 4 0.18 -16.36 -0.09
C SER A 4 0.73 -14.99 -0.51
N LEU A 5 0.39 -13.93 0.21
CA LEU A 5 0.88 -12.57 -0.06
C LEU A 5 2.40 -12.49 0.16
N VAL A 6 2.90 -12.99 1.28
CA VAL A 6 4.35 -13.00 1.56
C VAL A 6 5.10 -13.81 0.51
N ASN A 7 4.62 -14.99 0.16
CA ASN A 7 5.25 -15.82 -0.84
C ASN A 7 5.28 -15.15 -2.22
N TRP A 8 4.18 -14.51 -2.62
CA TRP A 8 4.12 -13.77 -3.87
C TRP A 8 5.14 -12.62 -3.87
N LEU A 9 5.15 -11.82 -2.81
CA LEU A 9 6.09 -10.70 -2.67
C LEU A 9 7.55 -11.18 -2.70
N MET A 10 7.88 -12.22 -1.97
CA MET A 10 9.25 -12.76 -1.94
C MET A 10 9.70 -13.26 -3.32
N SER A 11 8.79 -13.87 -4.08
CA SER A 11 9.12 -14.35 -5.43
C SER A 11 9.33 -13.22 -6.43
N HIS A 12 8.89 -11.99 -6.13
CA HIS A 12 8.99 -10.81 -6.98
C HIS A 12 9.92 -9.73 -6.42
N GLU A 13 10.61 -9.98 -5.33
CA GLU A 13 11.46 -9.00 -4.65
C GLU A 13 12.57 -8.44 -5.56
N ASN A 14 13.08 -9.25 -6.47
CA ASN A 14 14.12 -8.85 -7.43
C ASN A 14 13.62 -8.69 -8.85
N ASP A 15 12.29 -8.68 -9.03
CA ASP A 15 11.68 -8.51 -10.34
C ASP A 15 11.73 -7.05 -10.77
N GLY A 16 12.42 -6.76 -11.88
CA GLY A 16 12.57 -5.40 -12.41
C GLY A 16 11.28 -4.75 -12.88
N TYR A 17 10.22 -5.51 -13.06
CA TYR A 17 8.90 -4.94 -13.34
C TYR A 17 8.34 -4.19 -12.12
N TYR A 18 8.58 -4.70 -10.91
CA TYR A 18 8.13 -4.06 -9.66
C TYR A 18 9.21 -3.15 -9.09
N ARG A 19 10.42 -3.68 -8.91
CA ARG A 19 11.54 -2.95 -8.33
C ARG A 19 12.14 -1.96 -9.34
N GLY A 20 12.19 -0.70 -8.96
CA GLY A 20 12.74 0.36 -9.81
C GLY A 20 11.75 0.93 -10.82
N THR A 21 10.54 0.41 -10.95
CA THR A 21 9.51 1.08 -11.75
C THR A 21 9.18 2.43 -11.15
N ARG A 22 9.10 3.44 -12.03
CA ARG A 22 8.78 4.78 -11.58
C ARG A 22 7.35 4.87 -11.10
N TYR A 23 7.14 5.72 -10.12
CA TYR A 23 5.85 6.17 -9.70
C TYR A 23 5.11 6.80 -10.87
N ASP A 24 3.85 6.45 -11.04
CA ASP A 24 2.99 7.10 -12.01
C ASP A 24 2.69 8.52 -11.53
N THR A 25 2.88 9.50 -12.41
CA THR A 25 2.69 10.92 -12.08
C THR A 25 1.23 11.35 -11.95
N HIS A 26 0.27 10.47 -12.17
CA HIS A 26 -1.14 10.72 -11.91
C HIS A 26 -1.44 10.70 -10.42
N LEU A 27 -0.88 11.65 -9.70
CA LEU A 27 -0.91 11.73 -8.24
C LEU A 27 -2.31 11.87 -7.66
N SER A 28 -3.22 12.47 -8.40
CA SER A 28 -4.59 12.71 -7.96
C SER A 28 -5.56 11.58 -8.30
N GLN A 29 -5.09 10.55 -8.99
CA GLN A 29 -5.94 9.47 -9.49
C GLN A 29 -5.50 8.11 -8.97
N GLU A 30 -6.45 7.22 -8.88
CA GLU A 30 -6.19 5.83 -8.57
C GLU A 30 -5.37 5.21 -9.71
N THR A 31 -4.22 4.69 -9.37
CA THR A 31 -3.35 4.04 -10.36
C THR A 31 -3.72 2.59 -10.51
N CYS A 32 -3.77 2.14 -11.74
CA CYS A 32 -4.17 0.78 -12.06
C CYS A 32 -3.18 -0.25 -11.51
N MET A 33 -3.72 -1.27 -10.93
CA MET A 33 -2.99 -2.43 -10.44
C MET A 33 -2.75 -3.50 -11.49
N TYR A 34 -3.21 -3.28 -12.71
CA TYR A 34 -3.07 -4.23 -13.81
C TYR A 34 -1.88 -3.88 -14.70
N PRO A 35 -1.07 -4.88 -15.08
CA PRO A 35 0.11 -4.66 -15.90
C PRO A 35 -0.24 -4.31 -17.34
N LYS A 36 0.73 -3.72 -18.03
CA LYS A 36 0.63 -3.49 -19.49
C LYS A 36 0.30 -4.80 -20.21
N GLY A 37 -0.66 -4.73 -21.10
CA GLY A 37 -1.16 -5.90 -21.84
C GLY A 37 -2.41 -6.51 -21.25
N ASP A 38 -2.75 -6.21 -19.98
CA ASP A 38 -4.04 -6.56 -19.43
C ASP A 38 -5.09 -5.58 -19.95
N PRO A 39 -6.30 -6.04 -20.38
CA PRO A 39 -7.36 -5.15 -20.87
C PRO A 39 -7.80 -4.09 -19.85
N ARG A 40 -7.51 -4.31 -18.58
CA ARG A 40 -7.85 -3.41 -17.47
C ARG A 40 -6.75 -2.40 -17.15
N TRP A 41 -5.64 -2.45 -17.88
CA TRP A 41 -4.54 -1.51 -17.67
C TRP A 41 -4.97 -0.07 -17.95
N ASP A 42 -4.56 0.85 -17.09
CA ASP A 42 -4.95 2.26 -17.19
C ASP A 42 -4.19 3.07 -18.25
N GLY A 43 -3.19 2.47 -18.87
CA GLY A 43 -2.38 3.12 -19.92
C GLY A 43 -1.11 3.78 -19.42
N TYR A 44 -0.87 3.78 -18.11
CA TYR A 44 0.32 4.40 -17.51
C TYR A 44 1.37 3.38 -17.13
N THR A 45 2.64 3.81 -17.14
CA THR A 45 3.75 2.96 -16.69
C THR A 45 3.97 3.11 -15.19
N GLY A 46 4.18 2.00 -14.52
CA GLY A 46 4.40 1.99 -13.07
C GLY A 46 3.10 1.99 -12.27
N MET A 47 3.26 2.01 -10.98
CA MET A 47 2.16 1.98 -10.01
C MET A 47 2.46 2.95 -8.88
N ASN A 48 1.43 3.65 -8.39
CA ASN A 48 1.57 4.41 -7.16
C ASN A 48 1.53 3.47 -5.94
N CYS A 49 1.59 4.04 -4.74
CA CYS A 49 1.62 3.25 -3.50
C CYS A 49 0.41 2.32 -3.37
N GLY A 50 -0.79 2.83 -3.56
CA GLY A 50 -2.01 2.03 -3.48
C GLY A 50 -2.13 1.01 -4.61
N GLY A 51 -1.71 1.38 -5.80
CA GLY A 51 -1.69 0.48 -6.96
C GLY A 51 -0.80 -0.72 -6.74
N PHE A 52 0.40 -0.51 -6.20
CA PHE A 52 1.33 -1.60 -5.91
C PHE A 52 0.77 -2.56 -4.85
N VAL A 53 0.27 -2.04 -3.74
CA VAL A 53 -0.30 -2.89 -2.67
C VAL A 53 -1.49 -3.68 -3.19
N SER A 54 -2.39 -3.03 -3.91
CA SER A 54 -3.59 -3.67 -4.46
C SER A 54 -3.25 -4.73 -5.50
N HIS A 55 -2.28 -4.44 -6.37
CA HIS A 55 -1.80 -5.40 -7.36
C HIS A 55 -1.23 -6.66 -6.69
N ALA A 56 -0.33 -6.49 -5.73
CA ALA A 56 0.26 -7.61 -5.02
C ALA A 56 -0.79 -8.44 -4.27
N TYR A 57 -1.70 -7.77 -3.58
CA TYR A 57 -2.80 -8.41 -2.87
C TYR A 57 -3.68 -9.25 -3.79
N MET A 58 -4.08 -8.69 -4.92
CA MET A 58 -4.89 -9.38 -5.92
C MET A 58 -4.14 -10.57 -6.53
N ARG A 59 -2.88 -10.39 -6.91
CA ARG A 59 -2.06 -11.46 -7.50
C ARG A 59 -1.81 -12.61 -6.53
N ALA A 60 -1.78 -12.32 -5.26
CA ALA A 60 -1.67 -13.32 -4.21
C ALA A 60 -3.01 -14.05 -3.90
N GLY A 61 -4.07 -13.73 -4.63
CA GLY A 61 -5.39 -14.34 -4.46
C GLY A 61 -6.33 -13.58 -3.53
N GLY A 62 -5.98 -12.36 -3.13
CA GLY A 62 -6.84 -11.52 -2.31
C GLY A 62 -8.05 -10.98 -3.06
N ASN A 63 -9.14 -10.77 -2.34
CA ASN A 63 -10.36 -10.18 -2.88
C ASN A 63 -10.35 -8.66 -2.66
N LEU A 64 -10.23 -7.89 -3.72
CA LEU A 64 -10.22 -6.42 -3.67
C LEU A 64 -11.59 -5.80 -3.62
N THR A 65 -12.66 -6.55 -3.86
CA THR A 65 -14.01 -6.00 -3.93
C THR A 65 -14.39 -5.15 -2.71
N PRO A 66 -14.18 -5.60 -1.47
CA PRO A 66 -14.53 -4.78 -0.31
C PRO A 66 -13.66 -3.53 -0.16
N ILE A 67 -12.41 -3.57 -0.62
CA ILE A 67 -11.51 -2.40 -0.59
C ILE A 67 -11.93 -1.41 -1.68
N ALA A 68 -12.17 -1.88 -2.89
CA ALA A 68 -12.58 -1.05 -4.02
C ALA A 68 -13.94 -0.36 -3.79
N ALA A 69 -14.82 -0.97 -3.03
CA ALA A 69 -16.13 -0.40 -2.68
C ALA A 69 -16.04 0.71 -1.62
N GLU A 70 -14.94 0.81 -0.88
CA GLU A 70 -14.79 1.76 0.22
C GLU A 70 -14.50 3.17 -0.31
N GLN A 71 -15.37 4.13 -0.01
CA GLN A 71 -15.27 5.51 -0.49
C GLN A 71 -15.36 6.56 0.63
N SER A 72 -15.79 6.14 1.82
CA SER A 72 -16.20 7.07 2.88
C SER A 72 -15.08 7.96 3.40
N HIS A 73 -13.82 7.56 3.25
CA HIS A 73 -12.65 8.26 3.74
C HIS A 73 -11.71 8.73 2.64
N SER A 74 -12.10 8.58 1.39
CA SER A 74 -11.28 9.05 0.27
C SER A 74 -11.53 10.53 0.02
N PRO A 75 -10.50 11.39 -0.03
CA PRO A 75 -10.64 12.76 -0.48
C PRO A 75 -10.95 12.85 -1.98
N TRP A 76 -10.77 11.76 -2.71
CA TRP A 76 -11.05 11.68 -4.15
C TRP A 76 -12.42 11.08 -4.35
N SER A 77 -13.36 11.88 -4.81
CA SER A 77 -14.70 11.40 -5.18
C SER A 77 -14.59 10.57 -6.46
N GLY A 78 -15.23 9.43 -6.50
CA GLY A 78 -15.31 8.63 -7.70
C GLY A 78 -15.28 7.13 -7.45
N GLY A 79 -15.54 6.40 -8.49
CA GLY A 79 -15.52 4.96 -8.48
C GLY A 79 -14.10 4.38 -8.27
N PRO A 80 -13.92 3.08 -8.46
CA PRO A 80 -12.63 2.41 -8.24
C PRO A 80 -11.54 2.79 -9.24
N GLY A 81 -11.69 3.86 -9.99
CA GLY A 81 -10.71 4.29 -10.97
C GLY A 81 -10.72 3.44 -12.25
N ARG A 82 -9.85 3.76 -13.18
CA ARG A 82 -9.72 3.00 -14.42
C ARG A 82 -9.24 1.58 -14.13
N GLY A 83 -9.83 0.62 -14.80
CA GLY A 83 -9.42 -0.77 -14.67
C GLY A 83 -9.59 -1.36 -13.26
N GLY A 84 -10.44 -0.77 -12.43
CA GLY A 84 -10.66 -1.25 -11.06
C GLY A 84 -9.55 -0.90 -10.10
N CYS A 85 -8.82 0.18 -10.35
CA CYS A 85 -7.71 0.62 -9.51
C CYS A 85 -8.19 1.07 -8.12
N VAL A 86 -7.30 0.93 -7.13
CA VAL A 86 -7.59 1.19 -5.72
C VAL A 86 -6.50 2.07 -5.12
N ASN A 87 -6.86 3.21 -4.57
CA ASN A 87 -5.93 4.11 -3.92
C ASN A 87 -5.71 3.77 -2.44
N ALA A 88 -4.74 4.43 -1.82
CA ALA A 88 -4.41 4.21 -0.41
C ALA A 88 -5.58 4.54 0.54
N TYR A 89 -6.40 5.52 0.23
CA TYR A 89 -7.53 5.91 1.07
C TYR A 89 -8.65 4.88 1.10
N ARG A 90 -8.79 4.07 0.07
CA ARG A 90 -9.74 2.95 0.09
C ARG A 90 -9.26 1.87 1.05
N TRP A 91 -7.98 1.62 1.12
CA TRP A 91 -7.39 0.77 2.13
C TRP A 91 -7.60 1.32 3.54
N TYR A 92 -7.48 2.64 3.70
CA TYR A 92 -7.77 3.30 4.97
C TYR A 92 -9.22 3.09 5.41
N GLY A 93 -10.17 3.37 4.52
CA GLY A 93 -11.59 3.15 4.79
C GLY A 93 -11.91 1.69 5.12
N TYR A 94 -11.34 0.78 4.35
CA TYR A 94 -11.47 -0.66 4.63
C TYR A 94 -10.94 -1.02 6.01
N ALA A 95 -9.78 -0.49 6.38
CA ALA A 95 -9.15 -0.78 7.67
C ALA A 95 -10.02 -0.34 8.85
N ILE A 96 -10.62 0.85 8.78
CA ILE A 96 -11.39 1.39 9.91
C ILE A 96 -12.84 0.94 9.92
N ASP A 97 -13.43 0.64 8.78
CA ASP A 97 -14.86 0.31 8.70
C ASP A 97 -15.15 -1.21 8.65
N THR A 98 -14.23 -1.99 8.11
CA THR A 98 -14.54 -3.38 7.72
C THR A 98 -13.55 -4.40 8.26
N CYS A 99 -12.26 -4.10 8.24
CA CYS A 99 -11.24 -5.05 8.60
C CYS A 99 -11.16 -5.28 10.10
N ALA A 100 -11.25 -6.55 10.51
CA ALA A 100 -11.14 -6.92 11.91
C ALA A 100 -9.70 -6.96 12.44
N ASN A 101 -8.73 -7.10 11.56
CA ASN A 101 -7.32 -7.31 11.92
C ASN A 101 -6.49 -6.05 11.67
N VAL A 102 -6.76 -5.02 12.46
CA VAL A 102 -6.01 -3.75 12.39
C VAL A 102 -5.46 -3.39 13.77
N THR A 103 -4.30 -2.74 13.75
CA THR A 103 -3.68 -2.16 14.94
C THR A 103 -3.24 -0.74 14.63
N TYR A 104 -3.52 0.18 15.54
CA TYR A 104 -3.23 1.61 15.37
C TYR A 104 -2.01 1.99 16.21
N PHE A 105 -1.12 2.79 15.63
CA PHE A 105 0.05 3.34 16.30
C PHE A 105 0.10 4.85 16.09
N ASN A 106 0.56 5.57 17.10
CA ASN A 106 0.70 7.03 17.04
C ASN A 106 1.95 7.48 16.26
N SER A 107 2.87 6.57 16.02
CA SER A 107 4.12 6.84 15.29
C SER A 107 4.72 5.56 14.70
N ILE A 108 5.62 5.74 13.75
CA ILE A 108 6.41 4.65 13.17
C ILE A 108 7.29 4.00 14.26
N ASP A 109 7.87 4.82 15.13
CA ASP A 109 8.70 4.32 16.23
C ASP A 109 7.90 3.41 17.17
N GLU A 110 6.67 3.77 17.49
CA GLU A 110 5.77 2.92 18.28
C GLU A 110 5.48 1.59 17.58
N LEU A 111 5.23 1.60 16.27
CA LEU A 111 5.08 0.38 15.49
C LEU A 111 6.32 -0.52 15.61
N LEU A 112 7.51 0.02 15.39
CA LEU A 112 8.76 -0.74 15.41
C LEU A 112 9.08 -1.31 16.80
N ARG A 113 8.69 -0.63 17.86
CA ARG A 113 8.88 -1.10 19.24
C ARG A 113 7.81 -2.05 19.72
N SER A 114 6.70 -2.15 19.02
CA SER A 114 5.55 -2.95 19.46
C SER A 114 5.80 -4.46 19.45
N GLY A 115 6.72 -4.94 18.64
CA GLY A 115 6.93 -6.37 18.43
C GLY A 115 5.87 -7.04 17.57
N LEU A 116 4.94 -6.28 16.98
CA LEU A 116 3.78 -6.82 16.27
C LEU A 116 3.96 -6.91 14.75
N ALA A 117 4.79 -6.06 14.17
CA ALA A 117 4.97 -6.02 12.72
C ALA A 117 5.61 -7.31 12.19
N ARG A 118 5.11 -7.80 11.08
CA ARG A 118 5.63 -8.98 10.39
C ARG A 118 5.73 -8.72 8.89
N LYS A 119 6.73 -9.33 8.28
CA LYS A 119 6.94 -9.23 6.84
C LYS A 119 5.65 -9.50 6.07
N GLY A 120 5.30 -8.58 5.16
CA GLY A 120 4.08 -8.67 4.36
C GLY A 120 2.85 -8.01 4.98
N ASP A 121 2.93 -7.52 6.21
CA ASP A 121 1.86 -6.71 6.77
C ASP A 121 1.71 -5.43 5.95
N ILE A 122 0.48 -5.05 5.67
CA ILE A 122 0.17 -3.79 4.99
C ILE A 122 0.23 -2.67 6.02
N VAL A 123 0.95 -1.61 5.70
CA VAL A 123 1.11 -0.45 6.58
C VAL A 123 0.60 0.80 5.86
N PHE A 124 -0.41 1.43 6.43
CA PHE A 124 -0.94 2.70 5.98
C PHE A 124 -0.43 3.83 6.87
N PHE A 125 0.01 4.91 6.25
CA PHE A 125 0.53 6.10 6.92
C PHE A 125 -0.47 7.23 6.79
N ASN A 126 -0.87 7.79 7.94
CA ASN A 126 -1.73 8.94 8.00
C ASN A 126 -0.90 10.11 8.54
N PRO A 127 -0.67 11.18 7.78
CA PRO A 127 0.16 12.29 8.22
C PRO A 127 -0.42 12.97 9.46
N TYR A 128 0.48 13.48 10.30
CA TYR A 128 0.08 14.27 11.47
C TYR A 128 -0.55 15.59 11.09
N ASN A 129 -0.17 16.13 9.94
CA ASN A 129 -0.72 17.40 9.47
C ASN A 129 -2.09 17.14 8.83
N PRO A 130 -3.18 17.60 9.44
CA PRO A 130 -4.52 17.39 8.89
C PRO A 130 -4.77 18.14 7.58
N TYR A 131 -3.88 19.07 7.21
CA TYR A 131 -3.97 19.79 5.95
C TYR A 131 -3.12 19.14 4.83
N ALA A 132 -2.36 18.12 5.13
CA ALA A 132 -1.66 17.36 4.11
C ALA A 132 -2.60 16.26 3.60
N ASP A 133 -3.08 16.41 2.38
CA ASP A 133 -3.83 15.36 1.68
C ASP A 133 -2.92 14.18 1.27
N ASP A 134 -1.87 13.96 2.04
CA ASP A 134 -0.81 13.06 1.68
C ASP A 134 -0.85 11.85 2.61
N SER A 135 -1.22 10.72 2.05
CA SER A 135 -1.16 9.43 2.71
C SER A 135 -0.27 8.48 1.92
N HIS A 136 0.17 7.43 2.57
CA HIS A 136 1.04 6.45 1.92
C HIS A 136 0.73 5.05 2.41
N ILE A 137 1.04 4.05 1.59
CA ILE A 137 0.81 2.65 1.91
C ILE A 137 1.90 1.77 1.30
N GLY A 138 2.20 0.68 1.95
CA GLY A 138 3.16 -0.30 1.47
C GLY A 138 3.17 -1.54 2.36
N PHE A 139 4.23 -2.34 2.22
CA PHE A 139 4.40 -3.56 2.99
C PHE A 139 5.54 -3.41 3.99
N PHE A 140 5.31 -3.77 5.25
CA PHE A 140 6.39 -4.00 6.18
C PHE A 140 7.29 -5.12 5.63
N TRP A 141 8.59 -4.89 5.56
CA TRP A 141 9.49 -5.85 4.91
C TRP A 141 10.67 -6.28 5.79
N GLY A 142 10.61 -5.96 7.07
CA GLY A 142 11.60 -6.41 8.04
C GLY A 142 11.57 -7.92 8.29
N ASN A 143 12.73 -8.49 8.56
CA ASN A 143 12.87 -9.89 8.98
C ASN A 143 12.56 -10.07 10.47
N SER A 144 12.60 -8.97 11.22
CA SER A 144 12.17 -8.91 12.61
C SER A 144 11.18 -7.75 12.79
N PRO A 145 10.36 -7.73 13.85
CA PRO A 145 9.36 -6.69 14.07
C PRO A 145 9.93 -5.26 14.23
N SER A 146 11.20 -5.15 14.60
CA SER A 146 11.88 -3.86 14.82
C SER A 146 12.77 -3.43 13.65
N GLU A 147 12.89 -4.26 12.62
CA GLU A 147 13.70 -3.93 11.46
C GLU A 147 13.00 -2.90 10.59
N ASN A 148 13.64 -1.75 10.42
CA ASN A 148 13.08 -0.61 9.69
C ASN A 148 13.19 -0.79 8.18
N LEU A 149 12.41 -1.73 7.63
CA LEU A 149 12.32 -1.97 6.19
C LEU A 149 10.87 -1.95 5.72
N PHE A 150 10.67 -1.34 4.57
CA PHE A 150 9.37 -1.06 3.99
C PHE A 150 9.45 -1.14 2.46
N TRP A 151 8.61 -1.96 1.86
CA TRP A 151 8.51 -2.08 0.40
C TRP A 151 7.30 -1.30 -0.10
N HIS A 152 7.56 -0.28 -0.89
CA HIS A 152 6.54 0.66 -1.33
C HIS A 152 6.88 1.25 -2.71
N SER A 153 5.92 1.94 -3.29
CA SER A 153 6.11 2.70 -4.52
C SER A 153 5.83 4.18 -4.23
N ASP A 154 6.84 5.03 -4.42
CA ASP A 154 6.75 6.48 -4.22
C ASP A 154 7.34 7.25 -5.40
N GLY A 155 7.48 8.57 -5.28
CA GLY A 155 8.04 9.44 -6.31
C GLY A 155 9.46 9.07 -6.76
N TYR A 156 10.19 8.29 -5.98
CA TYR A 156 11.52 7.76 -6.32
C TYR A 156 11.47 6.37 -6.94
N GLY A 157 10.28 5.81 -7.11
CA GLY A 157 10.07 4.49 -7.68
C GLY A 157 9.63 3.44 -6.67
N ASN A 158 9.50 2.21 -7.17
CA ASN A 158 9.20 1.05 -6.32
C ASN A 158 10.48 0.55 -5.68
N ARG A 159 10.55 0.59 -4.36
CA ARG A 159 11.79 0.32 -3.62
C ARG A 159 11.54 -0.21 -2.22
N ILE A 160 12.58 -0.82 -1.67
CA ILE A 160 12.64 -1.17 -0.24
C ILE A 160 13.49 -0.11 0.44
N SER A 161 12.93 0.55 1.44
CA SER A 161 13.59 1.62 2.19
C SER A 161 13.14 1.62 3.65
N GLY A 162 13.67 2.52 4.47
CA GLY A 162 13.22 2.66 5.86
C GLY A 162 11.87 3.35 5.97
N LEU A 163 11.02 2.86 6.88
CA LEU A 163 9.75 3.52 7.21
C LEU A 163 9.96 4.94 7.76
N THR A 164 10.99 5.13 8.56
CA THR A 164 11.28 6.41 9.20
C THR A 164 11.61 7.53 8.22
N ALA A 165 11.97 7.18 6.98
CA ALA A 165 12.21 8.16 5.92
C ALA A 165 10.94 8.89 5.47
N LEU A 166 9.75 8.40 5.84
CA LEU A 166 8.46 8.98 5.45
C LEU A 166 8.01 10.11 6.38
N GLY A 167 8.78 10.42 7.42
CA GLY A 167 8.47 11.47 8.39
C GLY A 167 7.46 11.04 9.46
N PRO A 168 7.07 11.97 10.35
CA PRO A 168 6.12 11.67 11.41
C PRO A 168 4.75 11.31 10.82
N SER A 169 4.23 10.16 11.21
CA SER A 169 2.94 9.66 10.73
C SER A 169 2.27 8.79 11.79
N LYS A 170 0.96 8.89 11.86
CA LYS A 170 0.17 7.82 12.49
C LYS A 170 0.13 6.64 11.55
N VAL A 171 0.09 5.44 12.08
CA VAL A 171 0.28 4.21 11.33
C VAL A 171 -0.83 3.22 11.64
N ILE A 172 -1.34 2.58 10.60
CA ILE A 172 -2.28 1.47 10.73
C ILE A 172 -1.62 0.22 10.15
N LEU A 173 -1.53 -0.82 10.98
CA LEU A 173 -1.06 -2.13 10.57
C LEU A 173 -2.28 -2.97 10.18
N ILE A 174 -2.31 -3.45 8.95
CA ILE A 174 -3.43 -4.22 8.37
C ILE A 174 -2.96 -5.64 8.06
N ARG A 175 -3.70 -6.62 8.53
CA ARG A 175 -3.41 -8.05 8.28
C ARG A 175 -4.49 -8.76 7.51
#